data_0cfb8320c5673400e86b1922121c9faa
#
_entry.id   0cfb8320c5673400e86b1922121c9faa
#
_cell.length_a   1.000
_cell.length_b   1.000
_cell.length_c   1.000
_cell.angle_alpha   90.00
_cell.angle_beta   90.00
_cell.angle_gamma   90.00
#
_symmetry.space_group_name_H-M   'P 1'
#
loop_
_entity.id
_entity.type
_entity.pdbx_description
1 polymer ?
#
loop_
_entity_poly.entity_id
_entity_poly.type
_entity_poly.pdbx_seq_one_letter_code
_entity_poly.pdbx_strand_id
1 'polypeptide(L)'
;HTMCVNPNQIEKLITKKTKAILPVHYAGMPCRLDKIEQICKKNELVLIEDAAHAAGAKFMGKRIGSHGDIVCFSFHPVKNLAMPTGGLIAINGSGHQKMKEVLLARRWCGITNRNSFGYDVKEVGWNYYMNEISAAIGLVQLKKLDTMNNIRRQIAKRYSKEINLEEKMPFDKNCSYHLYWVMVKNRKRFMEKMFNAGIETGIHYRPVHTMSLYKKNILLPVTETAGKEIVSIPVHQNLSDAEVDRIIRVINQNI
;
A
#
# COMPACT_ATOMS: atom_id res chain seq x y z
N HIS A 1 -10.24 -6.05 -10.90
CA HIS A 1 -9.00 -6.24 -11.63
C HIS A 1 -7.78 -5.46 -11.08
N THR A 2 -7.94 -4.53 -10.13
CA THR A 2 -6.82 -3.79 -9.50
C THR A 2 -6.50 -4.26 -8.08
N MET A 3 -7.31 -5.12 -7.51
CA MET A 3 -7.33 -5.52 -6.09
C MET A 3 -7.61 -4.35 -5.12
N CYS A 4 -7.89 -3.16 -5.61
CA CYS A 4 -8.38 -2.04 -4.80
C CYS A 4 -9.88 -2.17 -4.56
N VAL A 5 -10.38 -1.46 -3.54
CA VAL A 5 -11.81 -1.42 -3.23
C VAL A 5 -12.63 -0.93 -4.44
N ASN A 6 -13.75 -1.59 -4.70
CA ASN A 6 -14.69 -1.17 -5.74
C ASN A 6 -15.61 -0.04 -5.20
N PRO A 7 -15.50 1.19 -5.70
CA PRO A 7 -16.30 2.32 -5.22
C PRO A 7 -17.80 2.07 -5.29
N ASN A 8 -18.27 1.34 -6.31
CA ASN A 8 -19.70 1.06 -6.50
C ASN A 8 -20.32 0.17 -5.41
N GLN A 9 -19.49 -0.45 -4.57
CA GLN A 9 -19.96 -1.27 -3.45
C GLN A 9 -19.95 -0.49 -2.11
N ILE A 10 -19.25 0.64 -2.05
CA ILE A 10 -19.05 1.39 -0.79
C ILE A 10 -20.37 1.95 -0.26
N GLU A 11 -21.14 2.64 -1.11
CA GLU A 11 -22.38 3.30 -0.67
C GLU A 11 -23.38 2.33 -0.03
N LYS A 12 -23.45 1.09 -0.52
CA LYS A 12 -24.34 0.04 0.01
C LYS A 12 -23.99 -0.38 1.44
N LEU A 13 -22.77 -0.10 1.89
CA LEU A 13 -22.26 -0.49 3.20
C LEU A 13 -22.27 0.66 4.22
N ILE A 14 -22.61 1.89 3.78
CA ILE A 14 -22.69 3.06 4.65
C ILE A 14 -23.90 2.94 5.57
N THR A 15 -23.68 3.18 6.85
CA THR A 15 -24.71 3.21 7.90
C THR A 15 -24.54 4.48 8.73
N LYS A 16 -25.50 4.77 9.61
CA LYS A 16 -25.41 5.88 10.59
C LYS A 16 -24.17 5.79 11.51
N LYS A 17 -23.55 4.62 11.61
CA LYS A 17 -22.32 4.39 12.40
C LYS A 17 -21.04 4.63 11.61
N THR A 18 -21.13 4.71 10.29
CA THR A 18 -19.95 4.94 9.42
C THR A 18 -19.43 6.35 9.66
N LYS A 19 -18.13 6.49 9.88
CA LYS A 19 -17.45 7.77 10.15
C LYS A 19 -16.35 8.07 9.12
N ALA A 20 -15.78 7.05 8.52
CA ALA A 20 -14.71 7.19 7.55
C ALA A 20 -14.73 6.06 6.52
N ILE A 21 -14.13 6.33 5.37
CA ILE A 21 -13.76 5.31 4.37
C ILE A 21 -12.24 5.22 4.36
N LEU A 22 -11.72 3.97 4.45
CA LEU A 22 -10.28 3.69 4.45
C LEU A 22 -9.92 2.79 3.26
N PRO A 23 -9.65 3.36 2.06
CA PRO A 23 -9.15 2.61 0.92
C PRO A 23 -7.67 2.30 1.06
N VAL A 24 -7.26 1.12 0.61
CA VAL A 24 -5.86 0.71 0.53
C VAL A 24 -5.40 0.82 -0.92
N HIS A 25 -4.33 1.56 -1.18
CA HIS A 25 -3.65 1.62 -2.49
C HIS A 25 -2.82 0.36 -2.70
N TYR A 26 -3.52 -0.77 -2.88
CA TYR A 26 -2.91 -2.08 -2.89
C TYR A 26 -1.83 -2.22 -3.98
N ALA A 27 -0.69 -2.82 -3.62
CA ALA A 27 0.48 -3.01 -4.48
C ALA A 27 1.07 -1.70 -5.06
N GLY A 28 0.60 -0.53 -4.57
CA GLY A 28 0.96 0.78 -5.11
C GLY A 28 0.06 1.28 -6.23
N MET A 29 -1.03 0.55 -6.52
CA MET A 29 -2.07 0.95 -7.46
C MET A 29 -2.99 1.98 -6.80
N PRO A 30 -3.13 3.18 -7.36
CA PRO A 30 -4.06 4.18 -6.81
C PRO A 30 -5.50 3.71 -6.87
N CYS A 31 -6.22 3.87 -5.77
CA CYS A 31 -7.68 3.70 -5.78
C CYS A 31 -8.36 4.75 -6.66
N ARG A 32 -9.61 4.52 -7.02
CA ARG A 32 -10.46 5.49 -7.73
C ARG A 32 -10.89 6.59 -6.76
N LEU A 33 -9.92 7.44 -6.38
CA LEU A 33 -10.14 8.53 -5.41
C LEU A 33 -11.21 9.51 -5.88
N ASP A 34 -11.31 9.77 -7.19
CA ASP A 34 -12.37 10.59 -7.79
C ASP A 34 -13.78 10.15 -7.36
N LYS A 35 -14.03 8.83 -7.29
CA LYS A 35 -15.30 8.27 -6.87
C LYS A 35 -15.43 8.21 -5.35
N ILE A 36 -14.37 7.83 -4.66
CA ILE A 36 -14.39 7.68 -3.19
C ILE A 36 -14.55 9.04 -2.53
N GLU A 37 -13.87 10.09 -3.00
CA GLU A 37 -14.02 11.47 -2.51
C GLU A 37 -15.46 11.99 -2.69
N GLN A 38 -16.08 11.70 -3.84
CA GLN A 38 -17.49 12.04 -4.05
C GLN A 38 -18.41 11.37 -3.06
N ILE A 39 -18.19 10.07 -2.77
CA ILE A 39 -18.96 9.31 -1.78
C ILE A 39 -18.75 9.88 -0.37
N CYS A 40 -17.50 10.17 0.01
CA CYS A 40 -17.18 10.77 1.30
C CYS A 40 -17.88 12.13 1.47
N LYS A 41 -17.77 13.01 0.48
CA LYS A 41 -18.39 14.34 0.51
C LYS A 41 -19.92 14.27 0.61
N LYS A 42 -20.55 13.39 -0.17
CA LYS A 42 -22.02 13.19 -0.15
C LYS A 42 -22.55 12.72 1.20
N ASN A 43 -21.75 11.92 1.93
CA ASN A 43 -22.16 11.28 3.18
C ASN A 43 -21.46 11.88 4.42
N GLU A 44 -20.77 13.00 4.29
CA GLU A 44 -20.03 13.68 5.38
C GLU A 44 -19.04 12.75 6.10
N LEU A 45 -18.33 11.91 5.32
CA LEU A 45 -17.37 10.94 5.83
C LEU A 45 -15.94 11.42 5.64
N VAL A 46 -15.05 11.04 6.56
CA VAL A 46 -13.62 11.29 6.45
C VAL A 46 -12.98 10.28 5.50
N LEU A 47 -12.11 10.74 4.60
CA LEU A 47 -11.31 9.88 3.74
C LEU A 47 -9.92 9.68 4.35
N ILE A 48 -9.63 8.43 4.76
CA ILE A 48 -8.32 8.04 5.30
C ILE A 48 -7.69 7.07 4.31
N GLU A 49 -6.59 7.47 3.66
CA GLU A 49 -5.92 6.62 2.68
C GLU A 49 -4.81 5.78 3.36
N ASP A 50 -4.85 4.46 3.19
CA ASP A 50 -3.70 3.60 3.44
C ASP A 50 -2.81 3.60 2.18
N ALA A 51 -1.77 4.41 2.23
CA ALA A 51 -0.77 4.58 1.20
C ALA A 51 0.54 3.82 1.51
N ALA A 52 0.50 2.82 2.40
CA ALA A 52 1.68 2.05 2.81
C ALA A 52 2.42 1.38 1.63
N HIS A 53 1.76 1.18 0.49
CA HIS A 53 2.35 0.67 -0.75
C HIS A 53 2.55 1.74 -1.83
N ALA A 54 2.12 2.97 -1.61
CA ALA A 54 1.91 3.95 -2.68
C ALA A 54 2.87 5.15 -2.65
N ALA A 55 4.01 5.05 -1.94
CA ALA A 55 5.01 6.11 -1.97
C ALA A 55 5.46 6.41 -3.41
N GLY A 56 5.22 7.65 -3.87
CA GLY A 56 5.54 8.12 -5.21
C GLY A 56 4.54 7.73 -6.31
N ALA A 57 3.45 7.03 -5.98
CA ALA A 57 2.32 6.84 -6.90
C ALA A 57 1.58 8.16 -7.15
N LYS A 58 0.80 8.23 -8.24
CA LYS A 58 0.02 9.43 -8.62
C LYS A 58 -1.42 9.05 -8.93
N PHE A 59 -2.33 9.98 -8.70
CA PHE A 59 -3.71 9.91 -9.16
C PHE A 59 -4.10 11.26 -9.78
N MET A 60 -4.63 11.25 -11.01
CA MET A 60 -5.00 12.45 -11.76
C MET A 60 -3.91 13.55 -11.74
N GLY A 61 -2.66 13.15 -11.95
CA GLY A 61 -1.50 14.04 -12.02
C GLY A 61 -0.89 14.47 -10.67
N LYS A 62 -1.59 14.29 -9.55
CA LYS A 62 -1.12 14.62 -8.22
C LYS A 62 -0.53 13.40 -7.52
N ARG A 63 0.48 13.57 -6.66
CA ARG A 63 1.02 12.47 -5.85
C ARG A 63 -0.02 11.99 -4.83
N ILE A 64 -0.06 10.67 -4.60
CA ILE A 64 -0.72 10.14 -3.41
C ILE A 64 -0.08 10.80 -2.18
N GLY A 65 -0.93 11.25 -1.26
CA GLY A 65 -0.56 12.14 -0.15
C GLY A 65 -1.17 13.54 -0.27
N SER A 66 -1.61 13.93 -1.51
CA SER A 66 -2.27 15.23 -1.79
C SER A 66 -3.78 15.10 -1.99
N HIS A 67 -4.32 13.93 -1.71
CA HIS A 67 -5.75 13.61 -1.77
C HIS A 67 -6.26 13.34 -0.35
N GLY A 68 -7.48 12.90 -0.18
CA GLY A 68 -8.07 12.53 1.10
C GLY A 68 -7.81 13.50 2.26
N ASP A 69 -8.48 13.31 3.37
CA ASP A 69 -8.26 14.14 4.56
C ASP A 69 -6.99 13.74 5.31
N ILE A 70 -6.72 12.43 5.36
CA ILE A 70 -5.57 11.84 6.05
C ILE A 70 -4.98 10.76 5.15
N VAL A 71 -3.66 10.78 4.96
CA VAL A 71 -2.95 9.77 4.15
C VAL A 71 -1.79 9.18 4.95
N CYS A 72 -1.77 7.86 5.11
CA CYS A 72 -0.80 7.15 5.93
C CYS A 72 0.21 6.37 5.07
N PHE A 73 1.50 6.66 5.22
CA PHE A 73 2.61 5.99 4.55
C PHE A 73 3.40 5.11 5.50
N SER A 74 3.91 4.00 4.98
CA SER A 74 4.90 3.16 5.65
C SER A 74 6.26 3.30 4.99
N PHE A 75 7.30 3.40 5.81
CA PHE A 75 8.69 3.40 5.38
C PHE A 75 9.45 2.18 5.91
N HIS A 76 8.72 1.09 6.19
CA HIS A 76 9.33 -0.20 6.56
C HIS A 76 10.39 -0.62 5.51
N PRO A 77 11.46 -1.36 5.87
CA PRO A 77 12.56 -1.73 4.97
C PRO A 77 12.16 -2.36 3.64
N VAL A 78 11.02 -3.02 3.57
CA VAL A 78 10.52 -3.64 2.32
C VAL A 78 9.81 -2.66 1.38
N LYS A 79 9.53 -1.42 1.82
CA LYS A 79 8.76 -0.44 1.04
C LYS A 79 9.59 0.25 -0.04
N ASN A 80 8.93 0.87 -1.01
CA ASN A 80 9.59 1.60 -2.10
C ASN A 80 10.46 2.74 -1.59
N LEU A 81 10.02 3.45 -0.55
CA LEU A 81 10.85 4.33 0.26
C LEU A 81 11.19 3.56 1.54
N ALA A 82 12.36 2.95 1.56
CA ALA A 82 12.79 2.06 2.63
C ALA A 82 13.64 2.79 3.67
N MET A 83 13.29 2.62 4.94
CA MET A 83 14.05 3.10 6.08
C MET A 83 14.16 1.97 7.11
N PRO A 84 15.09 1.99 8.08
CA PRO A 84 15.15 1.01 9.15
C PRO A 84 13.83 0.90 9.94
N THR A 85 13.17 2.03 10.14
CA THR A 85 11.81 2.14 10.67
C THR A 85 11.26 3.51 10.31
N GLY A 86 9.94 3.64 10.20
CA GLY A 86 9.31 4.94 9.98
C GLY A 86 7.99 4.87 9.23
N GLY A 87 7.34 6.00 9.20
CA GLY A 87 6.10 6.28 8.47
C GLY A 87 5.82 7.77 8.46
N LEU A 88 4.77 8.16 7.75
CA LEU A 88 4.34 9.54 7.64
C LEU A 88 2.82 9.59 7.56
N ILE A 89 2.23 10.57 8.25
CA ILE A 89 0.83 10.93 8.10
C ILE A 89 0.78 12.31 7.45
N ALA A 90 0.21 12.40 6.25
CA ALA A 90 -0.16 13.67 5.63
C ALA A 90 -1.60 14.03 6.02
N ILE A 91 -1.85 15.30 6.34
CA ILE A 91 -3.15 15.80 6.79
C ILE A 91 -3.55 16.94 5.84
N ASN A 92 -4.61 16.74 5.06
CA ASN A 92 -5.08 17.71 4.06
C ASN A 92 -6.46 18.29 4.41
N GLY A 93 -7.22 17.62 5.29
CA GLY A 93 -8.59 18.00 5.66
C GLY A 93 -8.67 19.29 6.49
N SER A 94 -9.87 19.83 6.64
CA SER A 94 -10.16 20.96 7.54
C SER A 94 -9.83 20.59 9.00
N GLY A 95 -9.33 21.55 9.78
CA GLY A 95 -8.91 21.30 11.16
C GLY A 95 -7.55 20.62 11.29
N HIS A 96 -6.74 20.60 10.22
CA HIS A 96 -5.42 19.98 10.18
C HIS A 96 -4.50 20.41 11.33
N GLN A 97 -4.55 21.65 11.80
CA GLN A 97 -3.70 22.11 12.90
C GLN A 97 -4.01 21.37 14.22
N LYS A 98 -5.30 21.29 14.60
CA LYS A 98 -5.72 20.56 15.80
C LYS A 98 -5.38 19.06 15.72
N MET A 99 -5.60 18.46 14.56
CA MET A 99 -5.25 17.05 14.31
C MET A 99 -3.73 16.84 14.44
N LYS A 100 -2.93 17.75 13.87
CA LYS A 100 -1.47 17.72 13.99
C LYS A 100 -1.02 17.73 15.45
N GLU A 101 -1.57 18.61 16.28
CA GLU A 101 -1.22 18.71 17.69
C GLU A 101 -1.51 17.39 18.44
N VAL A 102 -2.69 16.81 18.22
CA VAL A 102 -3.08 15.52 18.79
C VAL A 102 -2.12 14.41 18.34
N LEU A 103 -1.82 14.33 17.04
CA LEU A 103 -0.93 13.29 16.52
C LEU A 103 0.52 13.48 16.98
N LEU A 104 0.99 14.71 17.15
CA LEU A 104 2.32 14.98 17.71
C LEU A 104 2.42 14.54 19.18
N ALA A 105 1.40 14.82 19.99
CA ALA A 105 1.33 14.34 21.36
C ALA A 105 1.32 12.81 21.43
N ARG A 106 0.43 12.16 20.67
CA ARG A 106 0.31 10.69 20.63
C ARG A 106 1.55 10.01 20.09
N ARG A 107 2.26 10.62 19.15
CA ARG A 107 3.52 10.12 18.63
C ARG A 107 4.60 10.04 19.69
N TRP A 108 4.56 10.93 20.70
CA TRP A 108 5.57 11.00 21.74
C TRP A 108 4.97 11.09 23.13
N CYS A 109 4.62 9.94 23.69
CA CYS A 109 4.25 9.72 25.09
C CYS A 109 3.10 10.59 25.63
N GLY A 110 2.27 11.18 24.77
CA GLY A 110 1.19 12.10 25.17
C GLY A 110 1.67 13.49 25.60
N ILE A 111 2.96 13.79 25.39
CA ILE A 111 3.57 15.05 25.83
C ILE A 111 3.03 16.24 25.03
N THR A 112 2.57 17.26 25.75
CA THR A 112 2.07 18.53 25.24
C THR A 112 2.73 19.71 25.95
N ASN A 113 2.62 20.89 25.38
CA ASN A 113 3.08 22.16 26.01
C ASN A 113 4.55 22.12 26.48
N ARG A 114 5.41 21.37 25.79
CA ARG A 114 6.83 21.28 26.15
C ARG A 114 7.55 22.61 25.91
N ASN A 115 8.17 23.13 26.94
CA ASN A 115 9.03 24.30 26.91
C ASN A 115 10.22 24.15 27.87
N SER A 116 11.02 25.21 28.07
CA SER A 116 12.19 25.18 28.95
C SER A 116 11.86 24.97 30.44
N PHE A 117 10.62 25.17 30.82
CA PHE A 117 10.20 25.10 32.24
C PHE A 117 9.41 23.82 32.57
N GLY A 118 9.02 23.03 31.56
CA GLY A 118 8.28 21.80 31.78
C GLY A 118 7.48 21.29 30.59
N TYR A 119 6.63 20.33 30.86
CA TYR A 119 5.70 19.74 29.92
C TYR A 119 4.47 19.19 30.66
N ASP A 120 3.43 18.87 29.91
CA ASP A 120 2.23 18.23 30.44
C ASP A 120 1.91 16.95 29.64
N VAL A 121 1.20 16.00 30.23
CA VAL A 121 0.74 14.77 29.59
C VAL A 121 -0.78 14.72 29.74
N LYS A 122 -1.53 14.99 28.67
CA LYS A 122 -2.99 15.11 28.68
C LYS A 122 -3.70 13.86 28.17
N GLU A 123 -3.00 12.97 27.47
CA GLU A 123 -3.56 11.74 26.93
C GLU A 123 -2.50 10.64 26.85
N VAL A 124 -2.95 9.40 26.65
CA VAL A 124 -2.04 8.28 26.40
C VAL A 124 -1.38 8.46 25.04
N GLY A 125 -0.05 8.42 25.00
CA GLY A 125 0.74 8.45 23.78
C GLY A 125 1.72 7.28 23.72
N TRP A 126 2.33 7.12 22.56
CA TRP A 126 3.25 6.03 22.24
C TRP A 126 4.63 6.60 21.93
N ASN A 127 5.64 5.76 21.88
CA ASN A 127 6.95 6.15 21.39
C ASN A 127 7.10 5.78 19.91
N TYR A 128 6.47 6.56 19.03
CA TYR A 128 6.51 6.42 17.57
C TYR A 128 7.38 7.48 16.90
N TYR A 129 8.23 8.10 17.64
CA TYR A 129 9.13 9.11 17.14
C TYR A 129 10.22 8.50 16.25
N MET A 130 10.50 9.16 15.14
CA MET A 130 11.53 8.72 14.20
C MET A 130 12.90 9.15 14.69
N ASN A 131 13.87 8.22 14.77
CA ASN A 131 15.24 8.56 15.13
C ASN A 131 16.01 9.18 13.94
N GLU A 132 17.06 9.94 14.25
CA GLU A 132 17.85 10.71 13.28
C GLU A 132 18.56 9.83 12.24
N ILE A 133 18.97 8.61 12.61
CA ILE A 133 19.63 7.66 11.69
C ILE A 133 18.63 7.24 10.60
N SER A 134 17.42 6.85 11.01
CA SER A 134 16.35 6.51 10.06
C SER A 134 15.99 7.71 9.18
N ALA A 135 15.90 8.90 9.76
CA ALA A 135 15.58 10.12 9.02
C ALA A 135 16.65 10.44 7.96
N ALA A 136 17.93 10.34 8.31
CA ALA A 136 19.05 10.58 7.38
C ALA A 136 19.01 9.61 6.19
N ILE A 137 18.80 8.30 6.45
CA ILE A 137 18.63 7.29 5.41
C ILE A 137 17.41 7.63 4.55
N GLY A 138 16.29 7.98 5.18
CA GLY A 138 15.05 8.33 4.51
C GLY A 138 15.19 9.50 3.54
N LEU A 139 15.93 10.54 3.90
CA LEU A 139 16.21 11.68 3.02
C LEU A 139 16.97 11.27 1.75
N VAL A 140 17.93 10.36 1.87
CA VAL A 140 18.66 9.82 0.71
C VAL A 140 17.74 8.96 -0.16
N GLN A 141 16.93 8.09 0.45
CA GLN A 141 15.98 7.25 -0.27
C GLN A 141 14.89 8.07 -0.97
N LEU A 142 14.43 9.14 -0.36
CA LEU A 142 13.44 10.05 -0.95
C LEU A 142 13.96 10.67 -2.26
N LYS A 143 15.22 11.09 -2.31
CA LYS A 143 15.86 11.61 -3.53
C LYS A 143 15.91 10.57 -4.66
N LYS A 144 15.98 9.27 -4.34
CA LYS A 144 16.05 8.17 -5.31
C LYS A 144 14.66 7.62 -5.70
N LEU A 145 13.61 7.94 -4.95
CA LEU A 145 12.29 7.30 -5.05
C LEU A 145 11.71 7.30 -6.47
N ASP A 146 11.77 8.43 -7.16
CA ASP A 146 11.19 8.53 -8.51
C ASP A 146 11.93 7.67 -9.52
N THR A 147 13.26 7.60 -9.44
CA THR A 147 14.09 6.72 -10.29
C THR A 147 13.79 5.26 -10.00
N MET A 148 13.77 4.86 -8.74
CA MET A 148 13.45 3.48 -8.32
C MET A 148 12.05 3.06 -8.78
N ASN A 149 11.04 3.92 -8.60
CA ASN A 149 9.69 3.65 -9.05
C ASN A 149 9.59 3.60 -10.59
N ASN A 150 10.42 4.37 -11.30
CA ASN A 150 10.45 4.29 -12.77
C ASN A 150 10.97 2.93 -13.25
N ILE A 151 12.04 2.41 -12.64
CA ILE A 151 12.55 1.06 -12.94
C ILE A 151 11.47 0.00 -12.67
N ARG A 152 10.80 0.07 -11.50
CA ARG A 152 9.68 -0.84 -11.18
C ARG A 152 8.55 -0.77 -12.21
N ARG A 153 8.22 0.43 -12.72
CA ARG A 153 7.22 0.60 -13.78
C ARG A 153 7.68 -0.03 -15.10
N GLN A 154 8.94 0.08 -15.46
CA GLN A 154 9.48 -0.56 -16.67
C GLN A 154 9.38 -2.09 -16.57
N ILE A 155 9.77 -2.67 -15.44
CA ILE A 155 9.63 -4.11 -15.18
C ILE A 155 8.15 -4.52 -15.24
N ALA A 156 7.27 -3.80 -14.56
CA ALA A 156 5.83 -4.07 -14.55
C ALA A 156 5.20 -3.97 -15.95
N LYS A 157 5.67 -3.04 -16.79
CA LYS A 157 5.24 -2.91 -18.19
C LYS A 157 5.62 -4.16 -18.99
N ARG A 158 6.82 -4.69 -18.78
CA ARG A 158 7.27 -5.95 -19.38
C ARG A 158 6.42 -7.13 -18.90
N TYR A 159 6.22 -7.28 -17.60
CA TYR A 159 5.38 -8.33 -17.03
C TYR A 159 3.96 -8.29 -17.57
N SER A 160 3.34 -7.11 -17.63
CA SER A 160 2.00 -6.95 -18.17
C SER A 160 1.89 -7.37 -19.66
N LYS A 161 2.95 -7.16 -20.43
CA LYS A 161 2.99 -7.46 -21.87
C LYS A 161 3.43 -8.89 -22.17
N GLU A 162 4.42 -9.41 -21.44
CA GLU A 162 5.18 -10.61 -21.81
C GLU A 162 4.79 -11.87 -21.01
N ILE A 163 4.11 -11.72 -19.87
CA ILE A 163 3.57 -12.87 -19.12
C ILE A 163 2.22 -13.29 -19.75
N ASN A 164 2.09 -14.58 -20.07
CA ASN A 164 0.91 -15.14 -20.77
C ASN A 164 -0.25 -15.54 -19.84
N LEU A 165 -0.31 -15.00 -18.62
CA LEU A 165 -1.46 -15.18 -17.72
C LEU A 165 -2.56 -14.17 -18.07
N GLU A 166 -3.80 -14.62 -18.07
CA GLU A 166 -4.97 -13.77 -18.30
C GLU A 166 -5.15 -12.80 -17.11
N GLU A 167 -5.13 -13.32 -15.90
CA GLU A 167 -5.31 -12.53 -14.69
C GLU A 167 -3.96 -12.16 -14.04
N LYS A 168 -3.54 -10.94 -14.25
CA LYS A 168 -2.34 -10.34 -13.68
C LYS A 168 -2.54 -8.86 -13.41
N MET A 169 -1.66 -8.27 -12.61
CA MET A 169 -1.73 -6.85 -12.30
C MET A 169 -1.70 -6.00 -13.57
N PRO A 170 -2.69 -5.12 -13.79
CA PRO A 170 -2.72 -4.27 -14.96
C PRO A 170 -1.59 -3.23 -14.91
N PHE A 171 -1.12 -2.82 -16.09
CA PHE A 171 -0.16 -1.74 -16.18
C PHE A 171 -0.85 -0.37 -16.02
N ASP A 172 -0.35 0.43 -15.07
CA ASP A 172 -0.69 1.84 -14.93
C ASP A 172 0.59 2.65 -14.67
N LYS A 173 0.83 3.67 -15.51
CA LYS A 173 2.00 4.56 -15.40
C LYS A 173 2.06 5.34 -14.09
N ASN A 174 0.96 5.45 -13.37
CA ASN A 174 0.85 6.16 -12.10
C ASN A 174 1.08 5.27 -10.87
N CYS A 175 1.11 3.96 -11.06
CA CYS A 175 1.37 2.99 -10.00
C CYS A 175 2.84 3.03 -9.56
N SER A 176 3.10 2.83 -8.27
CA SER A 176 4.47 2.71 -7.72
C SER A 176 5.02 1.28 -7.74
N TYR A 177 4.19 0.29 -8.03
CA TYR A 177 4.56 -1.14 -8.09
C TYR A 177 5.40 -1.61 -6.90
N HIS A 178 4.85 -1.44 -5.71
CA HIS A 178 5.41 -2.05 -4.51
C HIS A 178 5.42 -3.58 -4.61
N LEU A 179 4.37 -4.13 -5.17
CA LEU A 179 4.22 -5.54 -5.53
C LEU A 179 3.81 -5.64 -7.00
N TYR A 180 4.07 -6.80 -7.62
CA TYR A 180 3.43 -7.22 -8.86
C TYR A 180 2.81 -8.59 -8.64
N TRP A 181 1.53 -8.74 -8.88
CA TRP A 181 0.81 -9.98 -8.63
C TRP A 181 0.29 -10.63 -9.92
N VAL A 182 0.19 -11.95 -9.86
CA VAL A 182 -0.47 -12.81 -10.84
C VAL A 182 -1.47 -13.72 -10.12
N MET A 183 -2.48 -14.21 -10.85
CA MET A 183 -3.46 -15.17 -10.33
C MET A 183 -3.20 -16.53 -10.95
N VAL A 184 -3.08 -17.55 -10.12
CA VAL A 184 -2.81 -18.93 -10.56
C VAL A 184 -3.68 -19.94 -9.80
N LYS A 185 -4.42 -20.77 -10.52
CA LYS A 185 -5.36 -21.74 -9.92
C LYS A 185 -4.67 -22.75 -8.99
N ASN A 186 -3.50 -23.26 -9.39
CA ASN A 186 -2.70 -24.18 -8.54
C ASN A 186 -1.50 -23.45 -7.95
N ARG A 187 -1.79 -22.51 -7.02
CA ARG A 187 -0.78 -21.65 -6.40
C ARG A 187 0.39 -22.43 -5.79
N LYS A 188 0.10 -23.50 -5.04
CA LYS A 188 1.15 -24.29 -4.39
C LYS A 188 2.16 -24.83 -5.41
N ARG A 189 1.68 -25.54 -6.41
CA ARG A 189 2.52 -26.11 -7.47
C ARG A 189 3.30 -25.03 -8.23
N PHE A 190 2.66 -23.91 -8.54
CA PHE A 190 3.32 -22.78 -9.20
C PHE A 190 4.46 -22.22 -8.36
N MET A 191 4.22 -21.95 -7.07
CA MET A 191 5.25 -21.43 -6.16
C MET A 191 6.41 -22.41 -5.98
N GLU A 192 6.14 -23.72 -5.88
CA GLU A 192 7.18 -24.77 -5.83
C GLU A 192 8.05 -24.75 -7.09
N LYS A 193 7.45 -24.62 -8.28
CA LYS A 193 8.20 -24.54 -9.54
C LYS A 193 9.04 -23.26 -9.64
N MET A 194 8.51 -22.12 -9.20
CA MET A 194 9.25 -20.87 -9.14
C MET A 194 10.43 -20.98 -8.18
N PHE A 195 10.21 -21.55 -6.98
CA PHE A 195 11.27 -21.78 -5.99
C PHE A 195 12.39 -22.69 -6.53
N ASN A 196 12.04 -23.81 -7.16
CA ASN A 196 13.00 -24.71 -7.78
C ASN A 196 13.81 -24.05 -8.92
N ALA A 197 13.24 -23.03 -9.55
CA ALA A 197 13.92 -22.18 -10.51
C ALA A 197 14.69 -21.02 -9.84
N GLY A 198 14.83 -20.99 -8.51
CA GLY A 198 15.51 -19.92 -7.76
C GLY A 198 14.81 -18.57 -7.82
N ILE A 199 13.49 -18.56 -7.95
CA ILE A 199 12.68 -17.33 -7.97
C ILE A 199 11.75 -17.36 -6.74
N GLU A 200 12.00 -16.46 -5.80
CA GLU A 200 11.13 -16.30 -4.63
C GLU A 200 9.80 -15.65 -5.01
N THR A 201 8.73 -16.14 -4.40
CA THR A 201 7.37 -15.63 -4.58
C THR A 201 6.70 -15.44 -3.24
N GLY A 202 5.67 -14.60 -3.19
CA GLY A 202 4.97 -14.31 -1.94
C GLY A 202 3.45 -14.38 -2.06
N ILE A 203 2.76 -14.39 -0.91
CA ILE A 203 1.30 -14.34 -0.81
C ILE A 203 0.90 -13.02 -0.15
N HIS A 204 0.43 -12.06 -0.91
CA HIS A 204 -0.01 -10.76 -0.44
C HIS A 204 -1.43 -10.47 -0.91
N TYR A 205 -2.50 -10.77 -0.09
CA TYR A 205 -2.40 -11.35 1.26
C TYR A 205 -3.47 -12.42 1.46
N ARG A 206 -3.36 -13.19 2.56
CA ARG A 206 -4.46 -14.01 3.04
C ARG A 206 -5.62 -13.11 3.48
N PRO A 207 -6.89 -13.40 3.12
CA PRO A 207 -8.03 -12.59 3.54
C PRO A 207 -8.16 -12.52 5.07
N VAL A 208 -8.28 -11.32 5.61
CA VAL A 208 -8.25 -11.06 7.06
C VAL A 208 -9.37 -11.81 7.79
N HIS A 209 -10.58 -11.87 7.23
CA HIS A 209 -11.72 -12.59 7.83
C HIS A 209 -11.54 -14.11 7.95
N THR A 210 -10.48 -14.67 7.32
CA THR A 210 -10.12 -16.08 7.43
C THR A 210 -9.01 -16.35 8.45
N MET A 211 -8.40 -15.31 9.02
CA MET A 211 -7.35 -15.43 10.03
C MET A 211 -7.97 -15.67 11.40
N SER A 212 -7.34 -16.50 12.24
CA SER A 212 -7.91 -16.98 13.50
C SER A 212 -8.44 -15.87 14.41
N LEU A 213 -7.67 -14.79 14.60
CA LEU A 213 -8.05 -13.66 15.44
C LEU A 213 -9.22 -12.85 14.88
N TYR A 214 -9.33 -12.74 13.55
CA TYR A 214 -10.32 -11.91 12.87
C TYR A 214 -11.41 -12.74 12.19
N LYS A 215 -11.45 -14.04 12.45
CA LYS A 215 -12.38 -14.98 11.81
C LYS A 215 -13.82 -14.51 12.01
N LYS A 216 -14.50 -14.28 10.90
CA LYS A 216 -15.94 -13.97 10.85
C LYS A 216 -16.62 -14.93 9.88
N ASN A 217 -17.84 -15.33 10.23
CA ASN A 217 -18.67 -16.15 9.35
C ASN A 217 -19.39 -15.26 8.30
N ILE A 218 -18.58 -14.68 7.40
CA ILE A 218 -19.04 -13.87 6.27
C ILE A 218 -18.49 -14.49 4.99
N LEU A 219 -19.29 -14.43 3.93
CA LEU A 219 -18.90 -14.91 2.62
C LEU A 219 -18.45 -13.74 1.74
N LEU A 220 -17.21 -13.76 1.32
CA LEU A 220 -16.60 -12.75 0.43
C LEU A 220 -15.95 -13.44 -0.77
N PRO A 221 -16.75 -13.95 -1.73
CA PRO A 221 -16.28 -14.90 -2.76
C PRO A 221 -15.14 -14.32 -3.62
N VAL A 222 -15.22 -13.05 -4.02
CA VAL A 222 -14.15 -12.39 -4.80
C VAL A 222 -12.85 -12.31 -4.00
N THR A 223 -12.93 -11.89 -2.73
CA THR A 223 -11.76 -11.78 -1.84
C THR A 223 -11.16 -13.15 -1.54
N GLU A 224 -12.00 -14.17 -1.35
CA GLU A 224 -11.56 -15.53 -1.05
C GLU A 224 -10.89 -16.19 -2.25
N THR A 225 -11.44 -16.01 -3.46
CA THR A 225 -10.81 -16.47 -4.71
C THR A 225 -9.47 -15.78 -4.90
N ALA A 226 -9.43 -14.46 -4.79
CA ALA A 226 -8.16 -13.72 -4.85
C ALA A 226 -7.16 -14.23 -3.81
N GLY A 227 -7.59 -14.43 -2.55
CA GLY A 227 -6.72 -14.94 -1.49
C GLY A 227 -6.20 -16.37 -1.70
N LYS A 228 -6.91 -17.19 -2.48
CA LYS A 228 -6.47 -18.55 -2.84
C LYS A 228 -5.47 -18.57 -3.99
N GLU A 229 -5.62 -17.67 -4.95
CA GLU A 229 -4.93 -17.73 -6.25
C GLU A 229 -3.79 -16.71 -6.39
N ILE A 230 -3.79 -15.63 -5.61
CA ILE A 230 -2.80 -14.55 -5.74
C ILE A 230 -1.39 -15.01 -5.38
N VAL A 231 -0.44 -14.66 -6.26
CA VAL A 231 1.01 -14.81 -6.05
C VAL A 231 1.69 -13.50 -6.40
N SER A 232 2.55 -12.99 -5.54
CA SER A 232 3.42 -11.86 -5.86
C SER A 232 4.74 -12.37 -6.40
N ILE A 233 5.17 -11.82 -7.52
CA ILE A 233 6.45 -12.11 -8.17
C ILE A 233 7.42 -10.95 -7.96
N PRO A 234 8.74 -11.17 -8.09
CA PRO A 234 9.73 -10.13 -7.83
C PRO A 234 9.54 -8.89 -8.69
N VAL A 235 9.53 -7.73 -8.06
CA VAL A 235 9.55 -6.42 -8.72
C VAL A 235 10.32 -5.43 -7.84
N HIS A 236 11.55 -5.14 -8.19
CA HIS A 236 12.38 -4.18 -7.47
C HIS A 236 13.45 -3.58 -8.39
N GLN A 237 13.98 -2.43 -8.00
CA GLN A 237 14.92 -1.65 -8.79
C GLN A 237 16.29 -2.30 -9.03
N ASN A 238 16.60 -3.38 -8.34
CA ASN A 238 17.89 -4.09 -8.48
C ASN A 238 17.80 -5.32 -9.39
N LEU A 239 16.64 -5.60 -10.00
CA LEU A 239 16.53 -6.66 -11.00
C LEU A 239 17.21 -6.21 -12.30
N SER A 240 18.11 -7.03 -12.80
CA SER A 240 18.68 -6.89 -14.15
C SER A 240 17.68 -7.33 -15.22
N ASP A 241 17.88 -6.89 -16.45
CA ASP A 241 17.05 -7.33 -17.57
C ASP A 241 17.06 -8.85 -17.76
N ALA A 242 18.22 -9.48 -17.58
CA ALA A 242 18.37 -10.94 -17.65
C ALA A 242 17.56 -11.69 -16.58
N GLU A 243 17.46 -11.13 -15.37
CA GLU A 243 16.62 -11.70 -14.30
C GLU A 243 15.13 -11.51 -14.61
N VAL A 244 14.74 -10.36 -15.15
CA VAL A 244 13.38 -10.11 -15.62
C VAL A 244 12.99 -11.08 -16.75
N ASP A 245 13.87 -11.30 -17.74
CA ASP A 245 13.68 -12.28 -18.82
C ASP A 245 13.50 -13.70 -18.27
N ARG A 246 14.34 -14.07 -17.29
CA ARG A 246 14.25 -15.37 -16.62
C ARG A 246 12.94 -15.55 -15.89
N ILE A 247 12.49 -14.54 -15.13
CA ILE A 247 11.20 -14.58 -14.41
C ILE A 247 10.04 -14.78 -15.40
N ILE A 248 9.99 -13.99 -16.48
CA ILE A 248 8.94 -14.09 -17.50
C ILE A 248 8.93 -15.48 -18.14
N ARG A 249 10.09 -15.97 -18.56
CA ARG A 249 10.24 -17.29 -19.19
C ARG A 249 9.78 -18.41 -18.26
N VAL A 250 10.25 -18.42 -16.99
CA VAL A 250 9.88 -19.47 -16.03
C VAL A 250 8.38 -19.44 -15.73
N ILE A 251 7.77 -18.26 -15.61
CA ILE A 251 6.32 -18.15 -15.43
C ILE A 251 5.61 -18.77 -16.63
N ASN A 252 5.93 -18.34 -17.86
CA ASN A 252 5.26 -18.80 -19.07
C ASN A 252 5.42 -20.32 -19.33
N GLN A 253 6.48 -20.94 -18.83
CA GLN A 253 6.68 -22.39 -18.89
C GLN A 253 5.89 -23.18 -17.84
N ASN A 254 5.31 -22.50 -16.83
CA ASN A 254 4.72 -23.15 -15.66
C ASN A 254 3.25 -22.77 -15.37
N ILE A 255 2.61 -22.15 -16.32
CA ILE A 255 1.17 -21.81 -16.30
C ILE A 255 0.35 -22.80 -17.10
#